data_fdb16db341d2f506389229f66c5d64be
#
_entry.id   fdb16db341d2f506389229f66c5d64be
#
_cell.length_a   1.000
_cell.length_b   1.000
_cell.length_c   1.000
_cell.angle_alpha   90.00
_cell.angle_beta   90.00
_cell.angle_gamma   90.00
#
_symmetry.space_group_name_H-M   'P 1'
#
loop_
_entity.id
_entity.type
_entity.pdbx_description
1 polymer ?
#
loop_
_entity_poly.entity_id
_entity_poly.type
_entity_poly.pdbx_seq_one_letter_code
_entity_poly.pdbx_strand_id
1 'polypeptide(L)'
;MKVINIFISLYIISLSYCIYPIAVFHGITESCDMKGTSTLVNDLKRDLGVHVECIEIGNGFLDTIFKNLQSQVEEACDKIKSNPNFQSKFNILGLSQGTLIGRYIIEKCDMQGQVAKYMSFDGPQMGIGSIPKLTCGTFCDFLVNMTAPTFYKLQDTIGPAAYFRFKYDQEYYMEHNTF
;
A
#
# COMPACT_ATOMS: atom_id res chain seq x y z
N MET A 1 -18.98 -67.96 0.36
CA MET A 1 -18.02 -66.88 0.50
C MET A 1 -18.63 -65.59 -0.02
N LYS A 2 -18.98 -64.66 0.82
CA LYS A 2 -19.54 -63.32 0.44
C LYS A 2 -18.35 -62.38 0.30
N VAL A 3 -18.13 -61.85 -0.90
CA VAL A 3 -17.13 -60.82 -1.15
C VAL A 3 -17.71 -59.48 -0.72
N ILE A 4 -17.15 -58.89 0.34
CA ILE A 4 -17.50 -57.56 0.80
C ILE A 4 -16.74 -56.57 -0.07
N ASN A 5 -17.49 -55.87 -0.97
CA ASN A 5 -16.94 -54.73 -1.72
C ASN A 5 -16.85 -53.53 -0.78
N ILE A 6 -15.65 -53.22 -0.34
CA ILE A 6 -15.34 -52.00 0.39
C ILE A 6 -15.19 -50.86 -0.64
N PHE A 7 -16.24 -50.05 -0.83
CA PHE A 7 -16.14 -48.78 -1.54
C PHE A 7 -15.38 -47.83 -0.64
N ILE A 8 -14.09 -47.66 -0.88
CA ILE A 8 -13.32 -46.54 -0.32
C ILE A 8 -13.75 -45.28 -1.09
N SER A 9 -14.68 -44.53 -0.51
CA SER A 9 -15.03 -43.22 -1.00
C SER A 9 -13.84 -42.30 -0.67
N LEU A 10 -12.99 -42.03 -1.65
CA LEU A 10 -11.99 -40.98 -1.58
C LEU A 10 -12.70 -39.63 -1.53
N TYR A 11 -12.96 -39.11 -0.34
CA TYR A 11 -13.28 -37.71 -0.16
C TYR A 11 -12.04 -36.91 -0.54
N ILE A 12 -11.97 -36.45 -1.78
CA ILE A 12 -11.04 -35.40 -2.19
C ILE A 12 -11.52 -34.13 -1.46
N ILE A 13 -10.92 -33.85 -0.33
CA ILE A 13 -11.06 -32.55 0.32
C ILE A 13 -10.35 -31.57 -0.60
N SER A 14 -11.13 -30.96 -1.47
CA SER A 14 -10.67 -29.78 -2.21
C SER A 14 -10.44 -28.68 -1.18
N LEU A 15 -9.18 -28.48 -0.82
CA LEU A 15 -8.75 -27.30 -0.06
C LEU A 15 -8.96 -26.09 -0.99
N SER A 16 -10.18 -25.59 -1.02
CA SER A 16 -10.47 -24.30 -1.64
C SER A 16 -9.74 -23.23 -0.82
N TYR A 17 -8.56 -22.85 -1.28
CA TYR A 17 -7.93 -21.64 -0.79
C TYR A 17 -8.83 -20.48 -1.17
N CYS A 18 -9.59 -19.96 -0.21
CA CYS A 18 -10.37 -18.76 -0.42
C CYS A 18 -9.41 -17.58 -0.57
N ILE A 19 -9.13 -17.19 -1.81
CA ILE A 19 -8.34 -16.01 -2.10
C ILE A 19 -9.31 -14.83 -2.15
N TYR A 20 -9.14 -13.89 -1.23
CA TYR A 20 -9.99 -12.70 -1.14
C TYR A 20 -9.60 -11.66 -2.21
N PRO A 21 -10.50 -10.73 -2.56
CA PRO A 21 -10.17 -9.57 -3.39
C PRO A 21 -8.92 -8.84 -2.89
N ILE A 22 -8.20 -8.19 -3.80
CA ILE A 22 -6.95 -7.50 -3.49
C ILE A 22 -7.06 -6.03 -3.86
N ALA A 23 -6.90 -5.15 -2.88
CA ALA A 23 -6.70 -3.73 -3.09
C ALA A 23 -5.20 -3.45 -3.23
N VAL A 24 -4.80 -2.84 -4.33
CA VAL A 24 -3.40 -2.49 -4.63
C VAL A 24 -3.21 -0.99 -4.46
N PHE A 25 -2.19 -0.60 -3.70
CA PHE A 25 -1.77 0.79 -3.53
C PHE A 25 -0.39 0.97 -4.17
N HIS A 26 -0.31 1.86 -5.14
CA HIS A 26 0.93 2.17 -5.88
C HIS A 26 1.93 3.00 -5.06
N GLY A 27 3.15 3.10 -5.56
CA GLY A 27 4.23 3.87 -4.95
C GLY A 27 4.18 5.37 -5.25
N ILE A 28 5.17 6.08 -4.70
CA ILE A 28 5.41 7.48 -5.05
C ILE A 28 5.77 7.59 -6.54
N THR A 29 5.37 8.68 -7.18
CA THR A 29 5.57 8.93 -8.62
C THR A 29 4.90 7.90 -9.54
N GLU A 30 3.95 7.14 -9.03
CA GLU A 30 3.18 6.16 -9.79
C GLU A 30 1.69 6.52 -9.81
N SER A 31 0.93 5.83 -10.66
CA SER A 31 -0.53 5.87 -10.75
C SER A 31 -1.04 4.50 -11.20
N CYS A 32 -2.34 4.27 -11.05
CA CYS A 32 -2.95 3.00 -11.40
C CYS A 32 -2.90 2.68 -12.90
N ASP A 33 -2.87 3.70 -13.75
CA ASP A 33 -2.81 3.57 -15.21
C ASP A 33 -1.39 3.38 -15.76
N MET A 34 -0.36 3.64 -14.95
CA MET A 34 1.02 3.39 -15.37
C MET A 34 1.26 1.91 -15.68
N LYS A 35 2.05 1.66 -16.73
CA LYS A 35 2.29 0.33 -17.27
C LYS A 35 2.75 -0.69 -16.22
N GLY A 36 3.61 -0.29 -15.28
CA GLY A 36 4.09 -1.19 -14.21
C GLY A 36 2.95 -1.67 -13.33
N THR A 37 2.20 -0.73 -12.76
CA THR A 37 1.09 -1.00 -11.85
C THR A 37 -0.06 -1.72 -12.55
N SER A 38 -0.47 -1.26 -13.73
CA SER A 38 -1.55 -1.88 -14.51
C SER A 38 -1.23 -3.30 -14.96
N THR A 39 0.02 -3.57 -15.33
CA THR A 39 0.48 -4.94 -15.67
C THR A 39 0.41 -5.84 -14.45
N LEU A 40 0.94 -5.42 -13.30
CA LEU A 40 0.87 -6.18 -12.06
C LEU A 40 -0.57 -6.53 -11.68
N VAL A 41 -1.48 -5.56 -11.71
CA VAL A 41 -2.91 -5.76 -11.42
C VAL A 41 -3.53 -6.79 -12.35
N ASN A 42 -3.25 -6.70 -13.65
CA ASN A 42 -3.79 -7.62 -14.64
C ASN A 42 -3.22 -9.03 -14.51
N ASP A 43 -1.94 -9.16 -14.22
CA ASP A 43 -1.29 -10.44 -13.97
C ASP A 43 -1.86 -11.12 -12.72
N LEU A 44 -2.03 -10.37 -11.62
CA LEU A 44 -2.66 -10.90 -10.41
C LEU A 44 -4.12 -11.33 -10.65
N LYS A 45 -4.91 -10.57 -11.42
CA LYS A 45 -6.28 -10.95 -11.81
C LYS A 45 -6.29 -12.27 -12.56
N ARG A 46 -5.40 -12.38 -13.57
CA ARG A 46 -5.31 -13.58 -14.41
C ARG A 46 -4.88 -14.82 -13.62
N ASP A 47 -3.84 -14.65 -12.80
CA ASP A 47 -3.15 -15.80 -12.18
C ASP A 47 -3.91 -16.29 -10.93
N LEU A 48 -4.59 -15.38 -10.21
CA LEU A 48 -5.31 -15.73 -8.99
C LEU A 48 -6.82 -15.92 -9.19
N GLY A 49 -7.38 -15.45 -10.30
CA GLY A 49 -8.81 -15.57 -10.60
C GLY A 49 -9.72 -14.82 -9.62
N VAL A 50 -9.22 -13.76 -8.95
CA VAL A 50 -9.98 -12.95 -8.01
C VAL A 50 -10.05 -11.49 -8.47
N HIS A 51 -10.95 -10.72 -7.85
CA HIS A 51 -10.96 -9.28 -8.06
C HIS A 51 -9.69 -8.65 -7.52
N VAL A 52 -8.98 -7.91 -8.36
CA VAL A 52 -7.80 -7.11 -8.00
C VAL A 52 -8.03 -5.71 -8.53
N GLU A 53 -7.88 -4.71 -7.71
CA GLU A 53 -8.12 -3.32 -8.09
C GLU A 53 -7.02 -2.43 -7.53
N CYS A 54 -6.44 -1.60 -8.38
CA CYS A 54 -5.58 -0.52 -7.94
C CYS A 54 -6.44 0.64 -7.47
N ILE A 55 -6.18 1.11 -6.26
CA ILE A 55 -6.87 2.26 -5.67
C ILE A 55 -6.04 3.50 -5.96
N GLU A 56 -6.49 4.29 -6.93
CA GLU A 56 -5.84 5.55 -7.27
C GLU A 56 -5.98 6.54 -6.11
N ILE A 57 -4.91 7.23 -5.76
CA ILE A 57 -4.89 8.27 -4.74
C ILE A 57 -4.62 9.62 -5.40
N GLY A 58 -5.59 10.53 -5.25
CA GLY A 58 -5.55 11.82 -5.92
C GLY A 58 -5.89 11.72 -7.41
N ASN A 59 -5.24 12.56 -8.23
CA ASN A 59 -5.49 12.69 -9.67
C ASN A 59 -4.27 12.26 -10.49
N GLY A 60 -3.53 11.26 -10.02
CA GLY A 60 -2.36 10.73 -10.70
C GLY A 60 -1.06 10.96 -9.94
N PHE A 61 0.06 10.66 -10.57
CA PHE A 61 1.36 10.51 -9.92
C PHE A 61 1.84 11.76 -9.15
N LEU A 62 1.45 12.98 -9.57
CA LEU A 62 1.86 14.21 -8.88
C LEU A 62 1.28 14.30 -7.47
N ASP A 63 0.06 13.82 -7.26
CA ASP A 63 -0.57 13.87 -5.95
C ASP A 63 0.11 12.92 -4.95
N THR A 64 0.83 11.91 -5.41
CA THR A 64 1.66 11.08 -4.52
C THR A 64 2.79 11.87 -3.86
N ILE A 65 3.19 12.97 -4.47
CA ILE A 65 4.24 13.87 -3.97
C ILE A 65 3.62 15.07 -3.25
N PHE A 66 2.73 15.82 -3.94
CA PHE A 66 2.29 17.15 -3.52
C PHE A 66 1.03 17.15 -2.65
N LYS A 67 0.41 16.01 -2.42
CA LYS A 67 -0.62 15.83 -1.42
C LYS A 67 0.02 15.26 -0.15
N ASN A 68 -0.25 15.86 1.02
CA ASN A 68 0.30 15.34 2.26
C ASN A 68 -0.19 13.90 2.52
N LEU A 69 0.62 13.12 3.23
CA LEU A 69 0.35 11.69 3.40
C LEU A 69 -0.94 11.44 4.22
N GLN A 70 -1.26 12.29 5.20
CA GLN A 70 -2.48 12.17 5.97
C GLN A 70 -3.73 12.25 5.06
N SER A 71 -3.79 13.23 4.15
CA SER A 71 -4.88 13.33 3.18
C SER A 71 -4.92 12.16 2.19
N GLN A 72 -3.77 11.61 1.83
CA GLN A 72 -3.71 10.42 0.96
C GLN A 72 -4.32 9.19 1.65
N VAL A 73 -3.99 8.96 2.93
CA VAL A 73 -4.51 7.79 3.66
C VAL A 73 -5.99 7.93 4.02
N GLU A 74 -6.46 9.14 4.30
CA GLU A 74 -7.89 9.41 4.51
C GLU A 74 -8.69 9.14 3.23
N GLU A 75 -8.23 9.63 2.09
CA GLU A 75 -8.84 9.33 0.79
C GLU A 75 -8.86 7.82 0.50
N ALA A 76 -7.76 7.11 0.82
CA ALA A 76 -7.70 5.66 0.67
C ALA A 76 -8.74 4.95 1.54
N CYS A 77 -8.92 5.39 2.81
CA CYS A 77 -9.96 4.87 3.69
C CYS A 77 -11.36 5.02 3.08
N ASP A 78 -11.67 6.22 2.58
CA ASP A 78 -12.98 6.52 2.01
C ASP A 78 -13.24 5.68 0.75
N LYS A 79 -12.24 5.53 -0.12
CA LYS A 79 -12.32 4.71 -1.32
C LYS A 79 -12.52 3.23 -0.99
N ILE A 80 -11.84 2.68 -0.01
CA ILE A 80 -12.03 1.29 0.42
C ILE A 80 -13.41 1.11 1.05
N LYS A 81 -13.83 2.01 1.95
CA LYS A 81 -15.14 1.95 2.62
C LYS A 81 -16.31 2.06 1.65
N SER A 82 -16.17 2.81 0.58
CA SER A 82 -17.23 2.97 -0.44
C SER A 82 -17.21 1.91 -1.53
N ASN A 83 -16.13 1.13 -1.66
CA ASN A 83 -16.00 0.14 -2.73
C ASN A 83 -16.72 -1.18 -2.38
N PRO A 84 -17.72 -1.61 -3.14
CA PRO A 84 -18.48 -2.83 -2.84
C PRO A 84 -17.62 -4.10 -2.84
N ASN A 85 -16.51 -4.12 -3.54
CA ASN A 85 -15.62 -5.28 -3.61
C ASN A 85 -14.82 -5.52 -2.32
N PHE A 86 -14.73 -4.50 -1.44
CA PHE A 86 -13.96 -4.54 -0.19
C PHE A 86 -14.82 -4.47 1.08
N GLN A 87 -16.14 -4.67 0.97
CA GLN A 87 -17.05 -4.67 2.12
C GLN A 87 -17.00 -5.94 2.98
N SER A 88 -16.40 -7.01 2.47
CA SER A 88 -16.12 -8.24 3.19
C SER A 88 -14.60 -8.41 3.37
N LYS A 89 -14.14 -9.64 3.62
CA LYS A 89 -12.70 -9.90 3.72
C LYS A 89 -12.00 -9.60 2.39
N PHE A 90 -10.89 -8.87 2.48
CA PHE A 90 -10.02 -8.56 1.34
C PHE A 90 -8.55 -8.56 1.76
N ASN A 91 -7.66 -8.52 0.78
CA ASN A 91 -6.22 -8.41 0.98
C ASN A 91 -5.74 -7.02 0.54
N ILE A 92 -4.66 -6.56 1.13
CA ILE A 92 -3.98 -5.33 0.72
C ILE A 92 -2.59 -5.69 0.17
N LEU A 93 -2.25 -5.12 -0.98
CA LEU A 93 -0.90 -5.10 -1.52
C LEU A 93 -0.45 -3.65 -1.64
N GLY A 94 0.52 -3.24 -0.84
CA GLY A 94 1.16 -1.95 -0.95
C GLY A 94 2.52 -2.05 -1.64
N LEU A 95 2.83 -1.10 -2.49
CA LEU A 95 4.10 -0.94 -3.18
C LEU A 95 4.76 0.34 -2.70
N SER A 96 5.99 0.28 -2.19
CA SER A 96 6.74 1.46 -1.73
C SER A 96 5.88 2.35 -0.80
N GLN A 97 5.63 3.64 -1.13
CA GLN A 97 4.75 4.54 -0.36
C GLN A 97 3.34 3.94 -0.11
N GLY A 98 2.79 3.19 -1.05
CA GLY A 98 1.49 2.54 -0.91
C GLY A 98 1.41 1.53 0.24
N THR A 99 2.57 1.07 0.74
CA THR A 99 2.61 0.23 1.94
C THR A 99 2.22 1.02 3.20
N LEU A 100 2.62 2.28 3.30
CA LEU A 100 2.23 3.13 4.43
C LEU A 100 0.71 3.37 4.41
N ILE A 101 0.14 3.56 3.22
CA ILE A 101 -1.31 3.69 3.03
C ILE A 101 -2.00 2.40 3.48
N GLY A 102 -1.55 1.24 3.02
CA GLY A 102 -2.10 -0.06 3.40
C GLY A 102 -2.03 -0.32 4.92
N ARG A 103 -0.94 0.05 5.55
CA ARG A 103 -0.78 -0.05 7.00
C ARG A 103 -1.75 0.87 7.76
N TYR A 104 -1.89 2.12 7.30
CA TYR A 104 -2.84 3.06 7.91
C TYR A 104 -4.28 2.54 7.84
N ILE A 105 -4.70 1.95 6.71
CA ILE A 105 -6.02 1.35 6.56
C ILE A 105 -6.27 0.30 7.64
N ILE A 106 -5.29 -0.54 7.92
CA ILE A 106 -5.41 -1.59 8.95
C ILE A 106 -5.50 -0.99 10.35
N GLU A 107 -4.69 0.03 10.64
CA GLU A 107 -4.54 0.56 11.99
C GLU A 107 -5.57 1.63 12.34
N LYS A 108 -6.07 2.40 11.36
CA LYS A 108 -6.82 3.64 11.59
C LYS A 108 -8.17 3.75 10.89
N CYS A 109 -8.42 2.99 9.80
CA CYS A 109 -9.66 3.16 9.02
C CYS A 109 -10.87 2.38 9.56
N ASP A 110 -10.78 1.81 10.74
CA ASP A 110 -11.88 1.05 11.35
C ASP A 110 -12.36 -0.16 10.50
N MET A 111 -11.38 -0.80 9.84
CA MET A 111 -11.58 -1.98 8.98
C MET A 111 -11.15 -3.27 9.69
N GLN A 112 -11.23 -3.30 11.03
CA GLN A 112 -10.76 -4.44 11.84
C GLN A 112 -11.47 -5.74 11.46
N GLY A 113 -10.67 -6.77 11.18
CA GLY A 113 -11.17 -8.09 10.79
C GLY A 113 -11.58 -8.24 9.32
N GLN A 114 -11.60 -7.17 8.53
CA GLN A 114 -11.86 -7.24 7.09
C GLN A 114 -10.59 -7.47 6.29
N VAL A 115 -9.45 -6.91 6.70
CA VAL A 115 -8.17 -7.16 6.04
C VAL A 115 -7.66 -8.54 6.46
N ALA A 116 -7.68 -9.49 5.50
CA ALA A 116 -7.25 -10.86 5.73
C ALA A 116 -5.73 -11.00 5.68
N LYS A 117 -5.08 -10.34 4.72
CA LYS A 117 -3.62 -10.32 4.57
C LYS A 117 -3.17 -8.94 4.10
N TYR A 118 -2.03 -8.53 4.60
CA TYR A 118 -1.32 -7.34 4.13
C TYR A 118 0.05 -7.72 3.60
N MET A 119 0.34 -7.30 2.39
CA MET A 119 1.63 -7.49 1.72
C MET A 119 2.28 -6.13 1.53
N SER A 120 3.40 -5.94 2.21
CA SER A 120 4.23 -4.74 2.10
C SER A 120 5.43 -5.05 1.21
N PHE A 121 5.42 -4.50 -0.01
CA PHE A 121 6.48 -4.72 -0.97
C PHE A 121 7.37 -3.47 -1.06
N ASP A 122 8.62 -3.61 -0.64
CA ASP A 122 9.62 -2.53 -0.61
C ASP A 122 9.16 -1.27 0.15
N GLY A 123 8.50 -1.49 1.29
CA GLY A 123 7.83 -0.43 2.05
C GLY A 123 8.75 0.30 3.02
N PRO A 124 8.71 1.65 3.06
CA PRO A 124 9.49 2.46 3.99
C PRO A 124 8.87 2.47 5.40
N GLN A 125 8.61 1.30 6.00
CA GLN A 125 7.91 1.15 7.27
C GLN A 125 8.63 1.80 8.47
N MET A 126 9.94 2.00 8.34
CA MET A 126 10.76 2.70 9.33
C MET A 126 11.19 4.10 8.85
N GLY A 127 10.54 4.59 7.79
CA GLY A 127 10.94 5.82 7.11
C GLY A 127 12.12 5.64 6.18
N ILE A 128 12.51 6.71 5.49
CA ILE A 128 13.66 6.77 4.61
C ILE A 128 14.66 7.80 5.11
N GLY A 129 15.94 7.44 5.16
CA GLY A 129 17.03 8.35 5.58
C GLY A 129 17.72 9.07 4.42
N SER A 130 17.40 8.71 3.17
CA SER A 130 17.90 9.35 1.95
C SER A 130 16.89 9.12 0.82
N ILE A 131 16.85 10.08 -0.11
CA ILE A 131 16.05 9.93 -1.33
C ILE A 131 16.94 9.20 -2.35
N PRO A 132 16.48 8.05 -2.89
CA PRO A 132 17.22 7.40 -3.96
C PRO A 132 17.39 8.37 -5.13
N LYS A 133 18.56 8.40 -5.75
CA LYS A 133 18.85 9.22 -6.93
C LYS A 133 18.08 8.75 -8.18
N LEU A 134 16.95 8.11 -7.98
CA LEU A 134 16.11 7.56 -9.01
C LEU A 134 15.11 8.61 -9.52
N THR A 135 15.30 9.00 -10.75
CA THR A 135 14.24 9.44 -11.70
C THR A 135 13.47 10.74 -11.43
N CYS A 136 13.57 11.42 -10.30
CA CYS A 136 12.85 12.66 -10.07
C CYS A 136 13.67 13.96 -10.30
N GLY A 137 14.87 13.84 -10.90
CA GLY A 137 15.65 14.97 -11.39
C GLY A 137 15.94 16.05 -10.33
N THR A 138 15.90 17.30 -10.75
CA THR A 138 16.17 18.48 -9.91
C THR A 138 15.30 18.60 -8.67
N PHE A 139 14.11 17.99 -8.65
CA PHE A 139 13.22 17.98 -7.48
C PHE A 139 13.78 17.09 -6.36
N CYS A 140 14.33 15.94 -6.67
CA CYS A 140 15.01 15.09 -5.67
C CYS A 140 16.27 15.76 -5.14
N ASP A 141 17.04 16.42 -5.99
CA ASP A 141 18.22 17.17 -5.56
C ASP A 141 17.83 18.31 -4.60
N PHE A 142 16.72 18.98 -4.84
CA PHE A 142 16.17 19.99 -3.95
C PHE A 142 15.78 19.37 -2.60
N LEU A 143 15.05 18.25 -2.57
CA LEU A 143 14.67 17.60 -1.33
C LEU A 143 15.86 17.07 -0.53
N VAL A 144 16.87 16.51 -1.21
CA VAL A 144 18.10 16.00 -0.57
C VAL A 144 18.91 17.10 0.10
N ASN A 145 18.86 18.31 -0.44
CA ASN A 145 19.61 19.46 0.08
C ASN A 145 18.84 20.23 1.19
N MET A 146 17.61 19.81 1.52
CA MET A 146 16.88 20.43 2.62
C MET A 146 17.44 20.04 3.98
N THR A 147 17.40 20.96 4.92
CA THR A 147 17.69 20.68 6.33
C THR A 147 16.49 20.02 7.01
N ALA A 148 16.73 19.23 8.06
CA ALA A 148 15.67 18.56 8.82
C ALA A 148 14.51 19.48 9.23
N PRO A 149 14.75 20.66 9.86
CA PRO A 149 13.66 21.55 10.26
C PRO A 149 12.81 22.05 9.10
N THR A 150 13.40 22.27 7.94
CA THR A 150 12.68 22.70 6.74
C THR A 150 11.83 21.56 6.17
N PHE A 151 12.40 20.36 6.13
CA PHE A 151 11.72 19.19 5.60
C PHE A 151 10.47 18.81 6.43
N TYR A 152 10.60 18.80 7.75
CA TYR A 152 9.47 18.51 8.64
C TYR A 152 8.34 19.56 8.58
N LYS A 153 8.62 20.81 8.27
CA LYS A 153 7.60 21.82 8.02
C LYS A 153 6.77 21.57 6.76
N LEU A 154 7.23 20.71 5.88
CA LEU A 154 6.54 20.37 4.63
C LEU A 154 5.63 19.14 4.75
N GLN A 155 5.49 18.52 5.92
CA GLN A 155 4.66 17.33 6.12
C GLN A 155 3.19 17.57 5.75
N ASP A 156 2.70 18.79 5.96
CA ASP A 156 1.32 19.19 5.62
C ASP A 156 1.11 19.42 4.12
N THR A 157 2.17 19.35 3.32
CA THR A 157 2.12 19.68 1.88
C THR A 157 2.70 18.57 1.01
N ILE A 158 3.78 17.93 1.47
CA ILE A 158 4.54 16.94 0.69
C ILE A 158 4.44 15.57 1.36
N GLY A 159 3.83 14.59 0.66
CA GLY A 159 3.64 13.25 1.17
C GLY A 159 4.92 12.58 1.69
N PRO A 160 6.03 12.55 0.92
CA PRO A 160 7.29 11.98 1.37
C PRO A 160 7.89 12.59 2.62
N ALA A 161 7.56 13.84 2.95
CA ALA A 161 8.07 14.47 4.15
C ALA A 161 7.58 13.80 5.44
N ALA A 162 6.42 13.16 5.40
CA ALA A 162 5.83 12.47 6.54
C ALA A 162 6.62 11.24 7.00
N TYR A 163 7.34 10.58 6.09
CA TYR A 163 8.12 9.37 6.41
C TYR A 163 9.63 9.53 6.18
N PHE A 164 10.10 10.78 5.99
CA PHE A 164 11.53 11.05 5.90
C PHE A 164 12.15 11.13 7.31
N ARG A 165 13.29 10.43 7.51
CA ARG A 165 14.01 10.40 8.79
C ARG A 165 15.46 10.77 8.56
N PHE A 166 15.89 11.91 9.10
CA PHE A 166 17.29 12.29 9.07
C PHE A 166 18.11 11.38 9.99
N LYS A 167 19.15 10.76 9.45
CA LYS A 167 19.93 9.72 10.11
C LYS A 167 20.54 10.13 11.46
N TYR A 168 20.81 11.42 11.64
CA TYR A 168 21.50 11.95 12.82
C TYR A 168 20.60 12.81 13.71
N ASP A 169 19.30 12.79 13.49
CA ASP A 169 18.36 13.69 14.17
C ASP A 169 17.09 12.95 14.61
N GLN A 170 17.31 11.82 15.28
CA GLN A 170 16.21 10.96 15.71
C GLN A 170 15.30 11.64 16.76
N GLU A 171 15.91 12.39 17.68
CA GLU A 171 15.18 13.12 18.72
C GLU A 171 14.28 14.18 18.10
N TYR A 172 14.81 14.99 17.18
CA TYR A 172 14.04 15.99 16.44
C TYR A 172 12.90 15.35 15.63
N TYR A 173 13.13 14.18 15.01
CA TYR A 173 12.10 13.45 14.32
C TYR A 173 10.97 13.03 15.26
N MET A 174 11.30 12.47 16.43
CA MET A 174 10.30 12.01 17.40
C MET A 174 9.41 13.14 17.92
N GLU A 175 9.94 14.36 18.00
CA GLU A 175 9.20 15.54 18.47
C GLU A 175 8.36 16.19 17.37
N HIS A 176 8.78 16.12 16.10
CA HIS A 176 8.22 16.93 15.02
C HIS A 176 7.52 16.13 13.92
N ASN A 177 7.59 14.80 13.93
CA ASN A 177 6.87 14.01 12.95
C ASN A 177 5.38 13.93 13.33
N THR A 178 4.51 14.24 12.37
CA THR A 178 3.05 14.29 12.57
C THR A 178 2.30 13.08 12.04
N PHE A 179 3.01 12.14 11.37
CA PHE A 179 2.43 10.96 10.77
C PHE A 179 2.75 9.66 11.52
#